data_5c5d2e1398b806da3ca6aafa40029bd5
#
_entry.id   5c5d2e1398b806da3ca6aafa40029bd5
#
_cell.length_a   1.000
_cell.length_b   1.000
_cell.length_c   1.000
_cell.angle_alpha   90.00
_cell.angle_beta   90.00
_cell.angle_gamma   90.00
#
_symmetry.space_group_name_H-M   'P 1'
#
loop_
_entity.id
_entity.type
_entity.pdbx_description
1 polymer ?
#
loop_
_entity_poly.entity_id
_entity_poly.type
_entity_poly.pdbx_seq_one_letter_code
_entity_poly.pdbx_strand_id
1 'polypeptide(L)'
;MKKLKSVLALILALAMLVPAGMSLADGADSSELTTVTVLGYNQGGARMGYFKDSKTYEWLVEKTHEMGIDLQLDYVEADQYSTTITTRLATGVDLADMMFLEVDNVTLNNLINRGMLTSVDSILEHSDGTAAGFLAPDGEYATLRSAGTAADGTFWVLQGINTGVYNINDWMGSYSVGIRQDWLDKLNLPMPTTTDEFIDTLIAFRENDANGNGVQDEKALFASDLSLLRHSGIAGWFGLIMNTIGLDPNTDEITTIFYQDGFKDYITFVKKMVDAGVMSLADNGSLYTTDTSSLISQNNIGAMYFQTATMFNLDDLTGDENADYRPIYIQGSTVKPTCRGDYNLSVYNGYYAFMNSVDVEAAAKLLDFFFGEEYWRWNRDGLQGMDYDFDENGNIIYLHDGWTADQVIENKSGSGRFYMDRANLPCFEIGRTYYTFNGEKVGSFATAADLMASAYGQNELAKCDKNDPTGKRRELQIAAWDQMEQKDAVMYQTNTATYLALPTDEEVDTLDMYSSDLDMAMTDLFVDLINGNKSLDDLDTYLDELRAYGLDEVIGVYQARYDRFKAIEK
;
A
#
# COMPACT_ATOMS: atom_id res chain seq x y z
N MET A 1 -44.19 -14.83 31.68
CA MET A 1 -43.62 -15.79 30.72
C MET A 1 -44.52 -16.14 29.51
N LYS A 2 -45.80 -15.79 29.47
CA LYS A 2 -46.70 -16.03 28.32
C LYS A 2 -46.68 -14.88 27.26
N LYS A 3 -46.23 -13.67 27.60
CA LYS A 3 -46.13 -12.53 26.65
C LYS A 3 -44.81 -12.45 25.85
N LEU A 4 -43.79 -13.20 26.25
CA LEU A 4 -42.48 -13.21 25.54
C LEU A 4 -42.47 -14.19 24.35
N LYS A 5 -43.33 -15.22 24.37
CA LYS A 5 -43.42 -16.20 23.28
C LYS A 5 -44.23 -15.71 22.08
N SER A 6 -45.07 -14.68 22.23
CA SER A 6 -45.86 -14.11 21.14
C SER A 6 -45.06 -13.06 20.33
N VAL A 7 -44.02 -12.47 20.88
CA VAL A 7 -43.17 -11.50 20.19
C VAL A 7 -42.14 -12.21 19.32
N LEU A 8 -41.63 -13.37 19.79
CA LEU A 8 -40.69 -14.17 18.99
C LEU A 8 -41.33 -14.85 17.79
N ALA A 9 -42.64 -15.17 17.87
CA ALA A 9 -43.39 -15.77 16.75
C ALA A 9 -43.77 -14.74 15.67
N LEU A 10 -43.82 -13.44 16.00
CA LEU A 10 -44.15 -12.39 15.05
C LEU A 10 -42.91 -11.93 14.27
N ILE A 11 -41.73 -12.06 14.82
CA ILE A 11 -40.45 -11.71 14.14
C ILE A 11 -40.04 -12.81 13.13
N LEU A 12 -40.38 -14.07 13.39
CA LEU A 12 -40.15 -15.15 12.40
C LEU A 12 -41.15 -15.19 11.23
N ALA A 13 -42.29 -14.50 11.36
CA ALA A 13 -43.30 -14.49 10.30
C ALA A 13 -43.17 -13.30 9.32
N LEU A 14 -42.32 -12.31 9.61
CA LEU A 14 -42.06 -11.17 8.69
C LEU A 14 -40.85 -11.39 7.76
N ALA A 15 -40.12 -12.47 7.93
CA ALA A 15 -38.94 -12.80 7.10
C ALA A 15 -39.26 -13.60 5.84
N MET A 16 -40.53 -13.84 5.52
CA MET A 16 -40.95 -14.63 4.34
C MET A 16 -41.88 -13.90 3.37
N LEU A 17 -41.69 -12.61 3.18
CA LEU A 17 -42.40 -11.88 2.11
C LEU A 17 -41.41 -11.00 1.33
N VAL A 18 -40.59 -11.65 0.53
CA VAL A 18 -39.95 -11.02 -0.63
C VAL A 18 -40.93 -11.20 -1.80
N PRO A 19 -41.39 -10.14 -2.44
CA PRO A 19 -42.24 -10.29 -3.63
C PRO A 19 -41.33 -10.78 -4.79
N ALA A 20 -41.59 -11.99 -5.24
CA ALA A 20 -41.16 -12.44 -6.55
C ALA A 20 -41.84 -11.60 -7.62
N GLY A 21 -41.05 -11.00 -8.50
CA GLY A 21 -41.60 -10.54 -9.75
C GLY A 21 -41.18 -9.16 -10.20
N MET A 22 -40.19 -9.13 -11.09
CA MET A 22 -40.41 -8.56 -12.41
C MET A 22 -39.38 -9.13 -13.38
N SER A 23 -39.85 -10.12 -14.15
CA SER A 23 -39.24 -10.56 -15.38
C SER A 23 -39.33 -9.45 -16.42
N LEU A 24 -38.22 -8.99 -16.93
CA LEU A 24 -38.14 -8.29 -18.20
C LEU A 24 -36.96 -8.83 -19.00
N ALA A 25 -37.34 -9.29 -20.15
CA ALA A 25 -36.59 -9.61 -21.36
C ALA A 25 -36.51 -11.10 -21.68
N ASP A 26 -37.40 -11.48 -22.60
CA ASP A 26 -37.31 -12.68 -23.41
C ASP A 26 -36.07 -12.65 -24.32
N GLY A 27 -35.30 -13.72 -24.31
CA GLY A 27 -34.48 -14.09 -25.46
C GLY A 27 -32.97 -14.27 -25.17
N ALA A 28 -32.62 -14.98 -24.11
CA ALA A 28 -31.34 -15.69 -24.07
C ALA A 28 -31.54 -17.08 -23.46
N ASP A 29 -30.88 -18.05 -24.01
CA ASP A 29 -30.83 -19.43 -23.54
C ASP A 29 -30.57 -19.42 -22.01
N SER A 30 -31.54 -19.92 -21.21
CA SER A 30 -31.42 -19.93 -19.74
C SER A 30 -30.49 -21.06 -19.31
N SER A 31 -29.21 -20.94 -19.60
CA SER A 31 -28.18 -21.61 -18.80
C SER A 31 -28.22 -21.01 -17.39
N GLU A 32 -28.41 -21.84 -16.38
CA GLU A 32 -28.45 -21.46 -15.00
C GLU A 32 -27.08 -20.80 -14.64
N LEU A 33 -27.07 -19.51 -14.29
CA LEU A 33 -25.83 -18.83 -13.93
C LEU A 33 -25.30 -19.39 -12.61
N THR A 34 -24.00 -19.61 -12.52
CA THR A 34 -23.35 -19.97 -11.26
C THR A 34 -23.14 -18.71 -10.43
N THR A 35 -23.75 -18.65 -9.26
CA THR A 35 -23.54 -17.50 -8.34
C THR A 35 -22.16 -17.62 -7.68
N VAL A 36 -21.39 -16.52 -7.71
CA VAL A 36 -20.15 -16.36 -6.95
C VAL A 36 -20.26 -15.09 -6.11
N THR A 37 -20.13 -15.26 -4.81
CA THR A 37 -20.21 -14.16 -3.85
C THR A 37 -18.82 -13.67 -3.45
N VAL A 38 -18.62 -12.34 -3.40
CA VAL A 38 -17.37 -11.71 -3.02
C VAL A 38 -17.59 -10.78 -1.84
N LEU A 39 -16.87 -10.98 -0.75
CA LEU A 39 -16.89 -10.07 0.39
C LEU A 39 -15.63 -9.22 0.43
N GLY A 40 -15.84 -7.92 0.48
CA GLY A 40 -14.81 -6.91 0.68
C GLY A 40 -15.27 -5.80 1.62
N TYR A 41 -14.53 -4.70 1.67
CA TYR A 41 -14.92 -3.56 2.49
C TYR A 41 -14.82 -2.23 1.74
N ASN A 42 -15.59 -1.26 2.22
CA ASN A 42 -15.62 0.09 1.69
C ASN A 42 -14.57 0.94 2.42
N GLN A 43 -13.40 1.08 1.83
CA GLN A 43 -12.32 1.90 2.37
C GLN A 43 -12.53 3.39 2.03
N GLY A 44 -12.01 4.28 2.88
CA GLY A 44 -12.17 5.73 2.71
C GLY A 44 -11.68 6.21 1.33
N GLY A 45 -12.62 6.65 0.50
CA GLY A 45 -12.41 7.00 -0.91
C GLY A 45 -13.16 6.10 -1.89
N ALA A 46 -13.49 4.85 -1.52
CA ALA A 46 -14.35 3.99 -2.31
C ALA A 46 -15.79 4.54 -2.36
N ARG A 47 -16.48 4.30 -3.47
CA ARG A 47 -17.82 4.83 -3.75
C ARG A 47 -18.81 3.72 -4.04
N MET A 48 -18.70 2.60 -3.27
CA MET A 48 -19.49 1.40 -3.46
C MET A 48 -21.01 1.65 -3.46
N GLY A 49 -21.48 2.62 -2.66
CA GLY A 49 -22.89 3.00 -2.62
C GLY A 49 -23.46 3.48 -3.96
N TYR A 50 -22.60 3.98 -4.85
CA TYR A 50 -22.97 4.47 -6.17
C TYR A 50 -22.62 3.48 -7.30
N PHE A 51 -21.82 2.48 -7.01
CA PHE A 51 -21.28 1.56 -8.02
C PHE A 51 -22.37 0.85 -8.81
N LYS A 52 -23.38 0.32 -8.11
CA LYS A 52 -24.51 -0.40 -8.76
C LYS A 52 -25.33 0.43 -9.74
N ASP A 53 -25.27 1.76 -9.63
CA ASP A 53 -25.96 2.69 -10.52
C ASP A 53 -25.12 3.14 -11.73
N SER A 54 -23.85 2.68 -11.81
CA SER A 54 -22.90 3.08 -12.85
C SER A 54 -22.94 2.20 -14.09
N LYS A 55 -22.51 2.74 -15.23
CA LYS A 55 -22.28 1.98 -16.46
C LYS A 55 -21.14 0.99 -16.31
N THR A 56 -20.20 1.30 -15.47
CA THR A 56 -19.06 0.45 -15.12
C THR A 56 -19.52 -0.84 -14.45
N TYR A 57 -20.53 -0.76 -13.58
CA TYR A 57 -21.14 -1.95 -12.97
C TYR A 57 -21.99 -2.74 -13.97
N GLU A 58 -22.81 -2.07 -14.80
CA GLU A 58 -23.58 -2.74 -15.86
C GLU A 58 -22.68 -3.58 -16.74
N TRP A 59 -21.53 -3.03 -17.15
CA TRP A 59 -20.53 -3.75 -17.95
C TRP A 59 -19.95 -4.97 -17.21
N LEU A 60 -19.61 -4.84 -15.93
CA LEU A 60 -19.08 -5.96 -15.13
C LEU A 60 -20.11 -7.11 -15.07
N VAL A 61 -21.38 -6.78 -14.81
CA VAL A 61 -22.46 -7.78 -14.78
C VAL A 61 -22.63 -8.46 -16.15
N GLU A 62 -22.62 -7.69 -17.24
CA GLU A 62 -22.71 -8.24 -18.60
C GLU A 62 -21.58 -9.23 -18.85
N LYS A 63 -20.34 -8.84 -18.55
CA LYS A 63 -19.15 -9.69 -18.76
C LYS A 63 -19.17 -10.96 -17.93
N THR A 64 -19.53 -10.88 -16.66
CA THR A 64 -19.63 -12.08 -15.82
C THR A 64 -20.78 -12.99 -16.25
N HIS A 65 -21.91 -12.45 -16.71
CA HIS A 65 -23.01 -13.22 -17.26
C HIS A 65 -22.63 -13.91 -18.58
N GLU A 66 -21.84 -13.26 -19.47
CA GLU A 66 -21.29 -13.90 -20.67
C GLU A 66 -20.45 -15.15 -20.34
N MET A 67 -19.80 -15.16 -19.16
CA MET A 67 -19.03 -16.33 -18.65
C MET A 67 -19.91 -17.36 -17.93
N GLY A 68 -21.22 -17.12 -17.79
CA GLY A 68 -22.13 -17.98 -17.05
C GLY A 68 -22.10 -17.76 -15.53
N ILE A 69 -21.65 -16.59 -15.07
CA ILE A 69 -21.45 -16.28 -13.66
C ILE A 69 -22.34 -15.10 -13.24
N ASP A 70 -23.10 -15.27 -12.16
CA ASP A 70 -23.77 -14.19 -11.42
C ASP A 70 -22.84 -13.74 -10.29
N LEU A 71 -22.04 -12.70 -10.52
CA LEU A 71 -21.10 -12.15 -9.56
C LEU A 71 -21.81 -11.22 -8.58
N GLN A 72 -21.86 -11.61 -7.31
CA GLN A 72 -22.51 -10.85 -6.25
C GLN A 72 -21.48 -10.22 -5.32
N LEU A 73 -21.41 -8.88 -5.35
CA LEU A 73 -20.53 -8.12 -4.48
C LEU A 73 -21.23 -7.77 -3.16
N ASP A 74 -20.71 -8.28 -2.05
CA ASP A 74 -21.03 -7.91 -0.68
C ASP A 74 -19.90 -7.08 -0.10
N TYR A 75 -20.21 -6.00 0.59
CA TYR A 75 -19.22 -5.15 1.23
C TYR A 75 -19.74 -4.62 2.56
N VAL A 76 -18.80 -4.39 3.47
CA VAL A 76 -19.07 -3.75 4.76
C VAL A 76 -18.21 -2.50 4.90
N GLU A 77 -18.58 -1.60 5.81
CA GLU A 77 -17.75 -0.42 6.07
C GLU A 77 -16.42 -0.84 6.73
N ALA A 78 -15.35 -0.12 6.41
CA ALA A 78 -13.99 -0.47 6.82
C ALA A 78 -13.82 -0.61 8.34
N ASP A 79 -14.51 0.23 9.12
CA ASP A 79 -14.49 0.19 10.59
C ASP A 79 -15.19 -1.05 11.19
N GLN A 80 -16.04 -1.72 10.40
CA GLN A 80 -16.79 -2.93 10.81
C GLN A 80 -16.16 -4.22 10.25
N TYR A 81 -15.23 -4.09 9.30
CA TYR A 81 -14.75 -5.23 8.52
C TYR A 81 -14.06 -6.30 9.38
N SER A 82 -13.09 -5.91 10.21
CA SER A 82 -12.36 -6.83 11.09
C SER A 82 -13.30 -7.62 12.01
N THR A 83 -14.29 -6.95 12.61
CA THR A 83 -15.29 -7.61 13.47
C THR A 83 -16.19 -8.55 12.68
N THR A 84 -16.61 -8.14 11.48
CA THR A 84 -17.46 -8.94 10.60
C THR A 84 -16.74 -10.19 10.13
N ILE A 85 -15.52 -10.08 9.63
CA ILE A 85 -14.69 -11.23 9.20
C ILE A 85 -14.46 -12.19 10.35
N THR A 86 -14.00 -11.69 11.50
CA THR A 86 -13.74 -12.54 12.68
C THR A 86 -14.99 -13.32 13.07
N THR A 87 -16.16 -12.68 13.07
CA THR A 87 -17.43 -13.32 13.42
C THR A 87 -17.83 -14.38 12.39
N ARG A 88 -17.78 -14.06 11.10
CA ARG A 88 -18.13 -14.98 10.01
C ARG A 88 -17.20 -16.19 9.98
N LEU A 89 -15.89 -16.00 10.09
CA LEU A 89 -14.90 -17.08 10.14
C LEU A 89 -15.04 -17.97 11.38
N ALA A 90 -15.34 -17.39 12.55
CA ALA A 90 -15.55 -18.15 13.79
C ALA A 90 -16.82 -19.00 13.76
N THR A 91 -17.90 -18.47 13.18
CA THR A 91 -19.21 -19.13 13.13
C THR A 91 -19.40 -20.04 11.92
N GLY A 92 -18.65 -19.79 10.83
CA GLY A 92 -18.86 -20.45 9.53
C GLY A 92 -20.17 -20.04 8.85
N VAL A 93 -20.76 -18.91 9.23
CA VAL A 93 -22.04 -18.42 8.70
C VAL A 93 -21.80 -17.18 7.85
N ASP A 94 -22.52 -17.06 6.74
CA ASP A 94 -22.44 -15.95 5.76
C ASP A 94 -21.02 -15.76 5.18
N LEU A 95 -20.30 -16.85 4.99
CA LEU A 95 -19.03 -16.84 4.25
C LEU A 95 -19.31 -16.63 2.77
N ALA A 96 -18.67 -15.63 2.18
CA ALA A 96 -18.66 -15.47 0.74
C ALA A 96 -17.70 -16.47 0.09
N ASP A 97 -17.90 -16.79 -1.19
CA ASP A 97 -17.05 -17.72 -1.94
C ASP A 97 -15.64 -17.19 -2.14
N MET A 98 -15.50 -15.88 -2.24
CA MET A 98 -14.22 -15.17 -2.30
C MET A 98 -14.21 -14.05 -1.27
N MET A 99 -13.15 -13.96 -0.47
CA MET A 99 -13.01 -12.99 0.60
C MET A 99 -11.63 -12.35 0.60
N PHE A 100 -11.58 -11.03 0.85
CA PHE A 100 -10.33 -10.36 1.17
C PHE A 100 -10.07 -10.49 2.67
N LEU A 101 -9.13 -11.34 3.07
CA LEU A 101 -8.82 -11.64 4.46
C LEU A 101 -7.70 -10.74 4.99
N GLU A 102 -8.03 -9.78 5.84
CA GLU A 102 -7.07 -9.05 6.67
C GLU A 102 -6.89 -9.79 8.00
N VAL A 103 -6.18 -10.91 7.95
CA VAL A 103 -5.94 -11.78 9.10
C VAL A 103 -4.45 -12.02 9.27
N ASP A 104 -4.04 -12.35 10.49
CA ASP A 104 -2.69 -12.77 10.77
C ASP A 104 -2.38 -14.19 10.22
N ASN A 105 -1.11 -14.54 10.23
CA ASN A 105 -0.65 -15.83 9.72
C ASN A 105 -1.22 -17.02 10.52
N VAL A 106 -1.45 -16.86 11.83
CA VAL A 106 -2.05 -17.89 12.70
C VAL A 106 -3.46 -18.21 12.21
N THR A 107 -4.25 -17.17 12.02
CA THR A 107 -5.63 -17.29 11.53
C THR A 107 -5.67 -17.91 10.15
N LEU A 108 -4.79 -17.47 9.24
CA LEU A 108 -4.73 -18.02 7.88
C LEU A 108 -4.37 -19.51 7.88
N ASN A 109 -3.32 -19.91 8.62
CA ASN A 109 -2.95 -21.32 8.74
C ASN A 109 -4.07 -22.16 9.36
N ASN A 110 -4.77 -21.64 10.35
CA ASN A 110 -5.94 -22.33 10.93
C ASN A 110 -7.06 -22.53 9.90
N LEU A 111 -7.31 -21.58 9.01
CA LEU A 111 -8.30 -21.74 7.94
C LEU A 111 -7.88 -22.82 6.95
N ILE A 112 -6.59 -22.85 6.57
CA ILE A 112 -6.01 -23.88 5.70
C ILE A 112 -6.14 -25.26 6.36
N ASN A 113 -5.67 -25.42 7.60
CA ASN A 113 -5.65 -26.69 8.32
C ASN A 113 -7.06 -27.23 8.61
N ARG A 114 -8.06 -26.35 8.75
CA ARG A 114 -9.47 -26.73 8.90
C ARG A 114 -10.16 -27.07 7.58
N GLY A 115 -9.46 -26.94 6.44
CA GLY A 115 -10.03 -27.19 5.12
C GLY A 115 -11.13 -26.19 4.75
N MET A 116 -11.02 -24.95 5.23
CA MET A 116 -11.99 -23.90 4.93
C MET A 116 -11.69 -23.18 3.61
N LEU A 117 -10.48 -23.34 3.08
CA LEU A 117 -10.04 -22.73 1.84
C LEU A 117 -9.92 -23.75 0.71
N THR A 118 -10.17 -23.29 -0.51
CA THR A 118 -9.79 -23.95 -1.76
C THR A 118 -8.47 -23.33 -2.23
N SER A 119 -7.47 -24.14 -2.54
CA SER A 119 -6.17 -23.64 -2.99
C SER A 119 -6.29 -22.97 -4.35
N VAL A 120 -5.50 -21.93 -4.58
CA VAL A 120 -5.39 -21.30 -5.91
C VAL A 120 -4.87 -22.31 -6.94
N ASP A 121 -3.97 -23.23 -6.56
CA ASP A 121 -3.53 -24.32 -7.46
C ASP A 121 -4.71 -25.16 -7.97
N SER A 122 -5.64 -25.55 -7.11
CA SER A 122 -6.84 -26.29 -7.52
C SER A 122 -7.73 -25.51 -8.49
N ILE A 123 -7.79 -24.20 -8.35
CA ILE A 123 -8.55 -23.33 -9.26
C ILE A 123 -7.80 -23.22 -10.60
N LEU A 124 -6.48 -23.04 -10.58
CA LEU A 124 -5.67 -22.90 -11.79
C LEU A 124 -5.66 -24.16 -12.67
N GLU A 125 -5.99 -25.34 -12.13
CA GLU A 125 -6.20 -26.57 -12.93
C GLU A 125 -7.36 -26.42 -13.93
N HIS A 126 -8.29 -25.49 -13.68
CA HIS A 126 -9.45 -25.20 -14.53
C HIS A 126 -9.29 -23.90 -15.35
N SER A 127 -8.15 -23.21 -15.25
CA SER A 127 -7.84 -21.99 -16.01
C SER A 127 -7.73 -22.27 -17.50
N ASP A 128 -8.12 -21.30 -18.34
CA ASP A 128 -7.88 -21.34 -19.80
C ASP A 128 -6.40 -21.13 -20.18
N GLY A 129 -5.56 -20.86 -19.19
CA GLY A 129 -4.13 -20.60 -19.31
C GLY A 129 -3.74 -19.14 -19.05
N THR A 130 -4.70 -18.21 -18.96
CA THR A 130 -4.42 -16.78 -18.70
C THR A 130 -3.87 -16.59 -17.30
N ALA A 131 -4.66 -16.85 -16.26
CA ALA A 131 -4.21 -16.72 -14.88
C ALA A 131 -3.06 -17.69 -14.56
N ALA A 132 -3.15 -18.94 -15.04
CA ALA A 132 -2.10 -19.93 -14.84
C ALA A 132 -0.75 -19.50 -15.43
N GLY A 133 -0.74 -18.82 -16.58
CA GLY A 133 0.47 -18.30 -17.20
C GLY A 133 1.09 -17.14 -16.40
N PHE A 134 0.28 -16.19 -15.96
CA PHE A 134 0.76 -15.08 -15.14
C PHE A 134 1.28 -15.55 -13.77
N LEU A 135 0.63 -16.54 -13.16
CA LEU A 135 0.95 -17.10 -11.84
C LEU A 135 1.86 -18.34 -11.91
N ALA A 136 2.43 -18.67 -13.08
CA ALA A 136 3.44 -19.72 -13.20
C ALA A 136 4.71 -19.36 -12.38
N PRO A 137 5.53 -20.34 -11.96
CA PRO A 137 6.77 -20.07 -11.24
C PRO A 137 7.76 -19.15 -11.97
N ASP A 138 7.66 -19.08 -13.30
CA ASP A 138 8.41 -18.20 -14.18
C ASP A 138 7.52 -17.12 -14.85
N GLY A 139 6.29 -16.97 -14.36
CA GLY A 139 5.31 -15.99 -14.85
C GLY A 139 5.60 -14.57 -14.35
N GLU A 140 4.91 -13.60 -14.94
CA GLU A 140 5.06 -12.18 -14.56
C GLU A 140 4.75 -11.93 -13.07
N TYR A 141 3.87 -12.75 -12.48
CA TYR A 141 3.47 -12.68 -11.06
C TYR A 141 3.98 -13.87 -10.24
N ALA A 142 5.15 -14.43 -10.58
CA ALA A 142 5.79 -15.48 -9.80
C ALA A 142 5.96 -15.11 -8.32
N THR A 143 6.24 -13.84 -8.03
CA THR A 143 6.33 -13.30 -6.67
C THR A 143 5.04 -13.48 -5.86
N LEU A 144 3.86 -13.28 -6.49
CA LEU A 144 2.58 -13.54 -5.84
C LEU A 144 2.38 -15.00 -5.48
N ARG A 145 2.71 -15.87 -6.45
CA ARG A 145 2.67 -17.30 -6.21
C ARG A 145 3.56 -17.66 -5.03
N SER A 146 4.82 -17.18 -5.04
CA SER A 146 5.78 -17.47 -3.97
C SER A 146 5.28 -17.00 -2.60
N ALA A 147 4.72 -15.79 -2.53
CA ALA A 147 4.22 -15.22 -1.28
C ALA A 147 2.97 -15.94 -0.72
N GLY A 148 2.11 -16.48 -1.60
CA GLY A 148 0.90 -17.21 -1.21
C GLY A 148 1.08 -18.73 -1.09
N THR A 149 2.32 -19.25 -1.24
CA THR A 149 2.62 -20.68 -1.22
C THR A 149 3.03 -21.14 0.19
N ALA A 150 2.43 -22.22 0.65
CA ALA A 150 2.78 -22.86 1.91
C ALA A 150 4.06 -23.73 1.78
N ALA A 151 4.57 -24.20 2.92
CA ALA A 151 5.81 -24.98 2.97
C ALA A 151 5.71 -26.35 2.24
N ASP A 152 4.51 -26.88 2.05
CA ASP A 152 4.26 -28.12 1.29
C ASP A 152 4.26 -27.87 -0.24
N GLY A 153 4.41 -26.64 -0.68
CA GLY A 153 4.42 -26.24 -2.08
C GLY A 153 3.05 -25.86 -2.64
N THR A 154 1.97 -25.94 -1.84
CA THR A 154 0.61 -25.58 -2.27
C THR A 154 0.40 -24.08 -2.27
N PHE A 155 -0.06 -23.53 -3.40
CA PHE A 155 -0.43 -22.14 -3.53
C PHE A 155 -1.87 -21.90 -3.06
N TRP A 156 -2.02 -21.29 -1.87
CA TRP A 156 -3.31 -21.19 -1.19
C TRP A 156 -4.06 -19.89 -1.45
N VAL A 157 -3.35 -18.76 -1.47
CA VAL A 157 -3.98 -17.44 -1.47
C VAL A 157 -3.26 -16.48 -2.39
N LEU A 158 -4.00 -15.50 -2.92
CA LEU A 158 -3.44 -14.37 -3.64
C LEU A 158 -3.31 -13.20 -2.67
N GLN A 159 -2.15 -12.61 -2.59
CA GLN A 159 -2.01 -11.37 -1.82
C GLN A 159 -2.66 -10.21 -2.56
N GLY A 160 -3.14 -9.21 -1.81
CA GLY A 160 -3.58 -7.96 -2.41
C GLY A 160 -2.39 -7.22 -2.99
N ILE A 161 -2.42 -6.91 -4.30
CA ILE A 161 -1.32 -6.24 -4.97
C ILE A 161 -1.69 -4.83 -5.33
N ASN A 162 -0.72 -3.96 -5.15
CA ASN A 162 -0.61 -2.73 -5.90
C ASN A 162 0.59 -2.85 -6.85
N THR A 163 0.31 -3.19 -8.08
CA THR A 163 1.34 -3.14 -9.12
C THR A 163 1.34 -1.75 -9.72
N GLY A 164 1.87 -0.80 -8.99
CA GLY A 164 2.01 0.56 -9.49
C GLY A 164 3.02 0.74 -10.62
N VAL A 165 3.13 -0.21 -11.50
CA VAL A 165 4.17 -0.31 -12.52
C VAL A 165 4.24 0.87 -13.49
N TYR A 166 3.18 1.63 -13.62
CA TYR A 166 3.09 2.73 -14.61
C TYR A 166 2.86 4.09 -13.99
N ASN A 167 2.72 4.10 -12.70
CA ASN A 167 2.57 5.34 -12.01
C ASN A 167 3.98 5.77 -11.56
N ILE A 168 4.45 6.89 -12.08
CA ILE A 168 5.63 7.57 -11.53
C ILE A 168 5.56 7.72 -10.00
N ASN A 169 4.35 7.55 -9.44
CA ASN A 169 4.07 7.57 -8.02
C ASN A 169 4.60 6.38 -7.23
N ASP A 170 4.86 5.27 -7.90
CA ASP A 170 5.19 4.00 -7.28
C ASP A 170 6.69 3.69 -7.40
N TRP A 171 7.47 4.69 -7.81
CA TRP A 171 8.89 4.58 -8.03
C TRP A 171 9.72 5.17 -6.88
N MET A 172 11.03 4.97 -6.97
CA MET A 172 12.01 5.70 -6.18
C MET A 172 11.63 7.19 -6.13
N GLY A 173 11.53 7.76 -4.94
CA GLY A 173 11.06 9.13 -4.79
C GLY A 173 9.59 9.30 -4.42
N SER A 174 8.79 8.23 -4.39
CA SER A 174 7.40 8.27 -3.91
C SER A 174 7.30 8.69 -2.45
N TYR A 175 8.33 8.39 -1.66
CA TYR A 175 8.42 8.77 -0.25
C TYR A 175 9.75 9.46 0.02
N SER A 176 9.69 10.65 0.59
CA SER A 176 10.87 11.44 0.93
C SER A 176 10.62 12.34 2.14
N VAL A 177 11.67 12.88 2.69
CA VAL A 177 11.54 14.02 3.60
C VAL A 177 11.29 15.26 2.76
N GLY A 178 10.22 15.98 3.08
CA GLY A 178 9.95 17.29 2.49
C GLY A 178 10.32 18.39 3.46
N ILE A 179 10.87 19.50 2.92
CA ILE A 179 11.20 20.71 3.66
C ILE A 179 10.56 21.92 2.99
N ARG A 180 10.12 22.89 3.76
CA ARG A 180 9.49 24.13 3.29
C ARG A 180 10.51 25.02 2.57
N GLN A 181 10.48 25.02 1.24
CA GLN A 181 11.33 25.89 0.42
C GLN A 181 11.00 27.35 0.61
N ASP A 182 9.72 27.70 0.68
CA ASP A 182 9.26 29.05 0.93
C ASP A 182 9.74 29.62 2.28
N TRP A 183 9.87 28.78 3.32
CA TRP A 183 10.48 29.21 4.59
C TRP A 183 11.98 29.39 4.49
N LEU A 184 12.67 28.51 3.72
CA LEU A 184 14.10 28.71 3.44
C LEU A 184 14.33 30.04 2.73
N ASP A 185 13.55 30.34 1.70
CA ASP A 185 13.65 31.57 0.92
C ASP A 185 13.37 32.81 1.80
N LYS A 186 12.32 32.77 2.63
CA LYS A 186 11.97 33.85 3.55
C LYS A 186 13.05 34.15 4.58
N LEU A 187 13.69 33.10 5.09
CA LEU A 187 14.76 33.22 6.09
C LEU A 187 16.15 33.39 5.46
N ASN A 188 16.27 33.41 4.12
CA ASN A 188 17.51 33.43 3.35
C ASN A 188 18.47 32.27 3.72
N LEU A 189 17.92 31.07 3.91
CA LEU A 189 18.67 29.86 4.20
C LEU A 189 18.86 29.03 2.92
N PRO A 190 20.03 28.40 2.72
CA PRO A 190 20.18 27.45 1.62
C PRO A 190 19.45 26.14 1.94
N MET A 191 19.17 25.33 0.89
CA MET A 191 18.75 23.95 1.09
C MET A 191 19.86 23.19 1.83
N PRO A 192 19.58 22.52 2.96
CA PRO A 192 20.60 21.79 3.71
C PRO A 192 21.10 20.56 2.92
N THR A 193 22.39 20.30 2.99
CA THR A 193 23.08 19.21 2.29
C THR A 193 23.74 18.21 3.25
N THR A 194 23.85 18.57 4.52
CA THR A 194 24.38 17.74 5.60
C THR A 194 23.38 17.63 6.75
N THR A 195 23.57 16.62 7.59
CA THR A 195 22.73 16.41 8.78
C THR A 195 22.81 17.57 9.79
N ASP A 196 23.99 18.18 9.96
CA ASP A 196 24.16 19.33 10.85
C ASP A 196 23.47 20.59 10.27
N GLU A 197 23.61 20.86 8.96
CA GLU A 197 22.87 21.94 8.29
C GLU A 197 21.36 21.74 8.36
N PHE A 198 20.89 20.49 8.30
CA PHE A 198 19.47 20.19 8.46
C PHE A 198 18.97 20.54 9.86
N ILE A 199 19.72 20.17 10.92
CA ILE A 199 19.38 20.55 12.30
C ILE A 199 19.38 22.08 12.47
N ASP A 200 20.40 22.77 11.95
CA ASP A 200 20.49 24.23 12.03
C ASP A 200 19.31 24.91 11.32
N THR A 201 18.88 24.37 10.18
CA THR A 201 17.69 24.84 9.46
C THR A 201 16.42 24.65 10.27
N LEU A 202 16.25 23.48 10.90
CA LEU A 202 15.09 23.19 11.75
C LEU A 202 15.06 24.12 12.99
N ILE A 203 16.22 24.42 13.57
CA ILE A 203 16.33 25.41 14.67
C ILE A 203 15.89 26.79 14.18
N ALA A 204 16.36 27.21 13.01
CA ALA A 204 15.98 28.48 12.42
C ALA A 204 14.47 28.57 12.14
N PHE A 205 13.85 27.50 11.66
CA PHE A 205 12.40 27.45 11.50
C PHE A 205 11.66 27.63 12.82
N ARG A 206 12.05 26.90 13.87
CA ARG A 206 11.43 27.00 15.18
C ARG A 206 11.60 28.38 15.83
N GLU A 207 12.75 29.05 15.63
CA GLU A 207 13.09 30.28 16.30
C GLU A 207 12.58 31.56 15.62
N ASN A 208 12.01 31.39 14.40
CA ASN A 208 11.49 32.50 13.62
C ASN A 208 10.03 32.25 13.25
N ASP A 209 9.27 33.32 13.00
CA ASP A 209 7.93 33.27 12.43
C ASP A 209 8.05 32.95 10.91
N ALA A 210 8.35 31.70 10.62
CA ALA A 210 8.65 31.25 9.26
C ALA A 210 7.40 31.26 8.37
N ASN A 211 6.23 30.91 8.90
CA ASN A 211 4.97 30.97 8.18
C ASN A 211 4.42 32.41 8.07
N GLY A 212 4.86 33.34 8.92
CA GLY A 212 4.49 34.77 8.86
C GLY A 212 3.14 35.09 9.47
N ASN A 213 2.61 34.25 10.33
CA ASN A 213 1.33 34.45 10.99
C ASN A 213 1.39 35.40 12.20
N GLY A 214 2.58 35.82 12.61
CA GLY A 214 2.84 36.69 13.77
C GLY A 214 2.89 35.94 15.10
N VAL A 215 2.88 34.61 15.07
CA VAL A 215 2.98 33.74 16.24
C VAL A 215 4.17 32.80 16.04
N GLN A 216 4.93 32.52 17.07
CA GLN A 216 6.02 31.53 17.02
C GLN A 216 5.45 30.18 17.42
N ASP A 217 4.82 29.50 16.46
CA ASP A 217 4.14 28.19 16.63
C ASP A 217 4.64 27.12 15.67
N GLU A 218 5.79 27.36 15.01
CA GLU A 218 6.37 26.46 14.04
C GLU A 218 6.81 25.14 14.68
N LYS A 219 6.34 24.05 14.08
CA LYS A 219 6.82 22.68 14.28
C LYS A 219 7.93 22.42 13.27
N ALA A 220 9.18 22.46 13.71
CA ALA A 220 10.31 22.38 12.79
C ALA A 220 10.33 21.05 12.02
N LEU A 221 10.20 19.92 12.73
CA LEU A 221 10.07 18.59 12.14
C LEU A 221 8.85 17.86 12.74
N PHE A 222 7.94 17.43 11.89
CA PHE A 222 6.85 16.56 12.27
C PHE A 222 7.26 15.09 12.06
N ALA A 223 7.43 14.37 13.16
CA ALA A 223 7.73 12.94 13.18
C ALA A 223 7.31 12.35 14.54
N SER A 224 6.94 11.07 14.55
CA SER A 224 6.72 10.28 15.76
C SER A 224 7.89 9.32 15.99
N ASP A 225 8.06 8.85 17.23
CA ASP A 225 9.03 7.81 17.58
C ASP A 225 8.86 6.55 16.73
N LEU A 226 7.61 6.07 16.57
CA LEU A 226 7.30 4.92 15.72
C LEU A 226 7.58 5.19 14.25
N SER A 227 7.31 6.40 13.75
CA SER A 227 7.62 6.72 12.35
C SER A 227 9.13 6.77 12.10
N LEU A 228 9.92 7.21 13.07
CA LEU A 228 11.37 7.19 13.00
C LEU A 228 11.94 5.78 13.03
N LEU A 229 11.36 4.90 13.86
CA LEU A 229 11.80 3.51 13.97
C LEU A 229 11.44 2.67 12.73
N ARG A 230 10.25 2.86 12.16
CA ARG A 230 9.67 1.90 11.21
C ARG A 230 9.44 2.41 9.81
N HIS A 231 9.30 3.72 9.61
CA HIS A 231 8.82 4.24 8.31
C HIS A 231 9.56 5.49 7.85
N SER A 232 10.57 5.94 8.58
CA SER A 232 11.23 7.20 8.27
C SER A 232 12.24 7.09 7.15
N GLY A 233 12.06 7.86 6.08
CA GLY A 233 13.10 8.07 5.07
C GLY A 233 14.39 8.64 5.66
N ILE A 234 14.34 9.24 6.85
CA ILE A 234 15.52 9.70 7.58
C ILE A 234 16.43 8.52 7.98
N ALA A 235 15.86 7.39 8.39
CA ALA A 235 16.64 6.17 8.65
C ALA A 235 17.40 5.71 7.39
N GLY A 236 16.80 5.85 6.23
CA GLY A 236 17.42 5.56 4.94
C GLY A 236 18.66 6.42 4.64
N TRP A 237 18.73 7.66 5.13
CA TRP A 237 19.94 8.50 4.99
C TRP A 237 21.17 7.87 5.62
N PHE A 238 20.97 6.96 6.57
CA PHE A 238 22.01 6.23 7.31
C PHE A 238 22.22 4.78 6.79
N GLY A 239 21.56 4.41 5.70
CA GLY A 239 21.69 3.07 5.10
C GLY A 239 20.90 2.01 5.85
N LEU A 240 19.91 2.38 6.64
CA LEU A 240 19.11 1.46 7.45
C LEU A 240 17.88 0.94 6.69
N ILE A 241 17.46 -0.27 7.05
CA ILE A 241 16.12 -0.73 6.73
C ILE A 241 15.10 0.15 7.45
N MET A 242 13.94 0.37 6.81
CA MET A 242 12.88 1.23 7.35
C MET A 242 11.83 0.40 8.09
N ASN A 243 12.28 -0.62 8.81
CA ASN A 243 11.51 -1.52 9.64
C ASN A 243 12.35 -2.00 10.82
N THR A 244 11.71 -2.49 11.88
CA THR A 244 12.42 -3.11 13.01
C THR A 244 13.16 -4.37 12.60
N ILE A 245 12.49 -5.22 11.82
CA ILE A 245 13.05 -6.43 11.19
C ILE A 245 12.62 -6.42 9.73
N GLY A 246 13.53 -6.73 8.81
CA GLY A 246 13.25 -6.76 7.38
C GLY A 246 14.44 -7.23 6.56
N LEU A 247 14.24 -7.28 5.25
CA LEU A 247 15.29 -7.64 4.30
C LEU A 247 16.28 -6.49 4.13
N ASP A 248 17.55 -6.74 4.34
CA ASP A 248 18.61 -5.78 4.00
C ASP A 248 18.93 -5.88 2.49
N PRO A 249 18.68 -4.83 1.71
CA PRO A 249 18.90 -4.85 0.26
C PRO A 249 20.39 -4.93 -0.12
N ASN A 250 21.32 -4.71 0.82
CA ASN A 250 22.75 -4.81 0.56
C ASN A 250 23.29 -6.23 0.76
N THR A 251 22.70 -7.01 1.67
CA THR A 251 23.16 -8.36 2.01
C THR A 251 22.23 -9.46 1.49
N ASP A 252 21.00 -9.12 1.13
CA ASP A 252 19.93 -10.07 0.74
C ASP A 252 19.60 -11.06 1.88
N GLU A 253 19.68 -10.59 3.14
CA GLU A 253 19.39 -11.35 4.34
C GLU A 253 18.39 -10.60 5.23
N ILE A 254 17.58 -11.35 5.97
CA ILE A 254 16.69 -10.75 6.99
C ILE A 254 17.52 -10.32 8.18
N THR A 255 17.32 -9.08 8.61
CA THR A 255 18.05 -8.47 9.72
C THR A 255 17.16 -7.58 10.56
N THR A 256 17.68 -7.02 11.63
CA THR A 256 17.08 -5.95 12.39
C THR A 256 17.83 -4.63 12.20
N ILE A 257 17.11 -3.50 12.27
CA ILE A 257 17.70 -2.16 12.23
C ILE A 257 18.83 -1.98 13.27
N PHE A 258 18.72 -2.66 14.41
CA PHE A 258 19.70 -2.57 15.52
C PHE A 258 21.05 -3.22 15.21
N TYR A 259 21.14 -4.13 14.24
CA TYR A 259 22.40 -4.79 13.84
C TYR A 259 23.15 -4.03 12.74
N GLN A 260 22.51 -3.05 12.09
CA GLN A 260 23.08 -2.36 10.95
C GLN A 260 24.12 -1.30 11.35
N ASP A 261 25.17 -1.19 10.57
CA ASP A 261 26.33 -0.31 10.84
C ASP A 261 25.93 1.17 11.01
N GLY A 262 24.92 1.65 10.27
CA GLY A 262 24.43 3.03 10.34
C GLY A 262 23.60 3.35 11.58
N PHE A 263 23.22 2.37 12.39
CA PHE A 263 22.28 2.55 13.50
C PHE A 263 22.80 3.52 14.57
N LYS A 264 24.05 3.42 14.98
CA LYS A 264 24.64 4.31 16.00
C LYS A 264 24.70 5.78 15.53
N ASP A 265 25.04 6.00 14.27
CA ASP A 265 25.05 7.33 13.67
C ASP A 265 23.64 7.90 13.60
N TYR A 266 22.65 7.06 13.21
CA TYR A 266 21.25 7.44 13.17
C TYR A 266 20.71 7.86 14.53
N ILE A 267 20.90 7.06 15.58
CA ILE A 267 20.47 7.38 16.94
C ILE A 267 21.14 8.65 17.43
N THR A 268 22.43 8.83 17.16
CA THR A 268 23.15 10.05 17.51
C THR A 268 22.55 11.28 16.85
N PHE A 269 22.18 11.18 15.57
CA PHE A 269 21.52 12.25 14.84
C PHE A 269 20.12 12.56 15.40
N VAL A 270 19.27 11.52 15.59
CA VAL A 270 17.92 11.69 16.15
C VAL A 270 17.99 12.31 17.54
N LYS A 271 18.92 11.84 18.40
CA LYS A 271 19.12 12.44 19.72
C LYS A 271 19.53 13.91 19.65
N LYS A 272 20.42 14.30 18.72
CA LYS A 272 20.76 15.72 18.51
C LYS A 272 19.51 16.55 18.17
N MET A 273 18.59 16.05 17.34
CA MET A 273 17.34 16.74 17.02
C MET A 273 16.43 16.88 18.25
N VAL A 274 16.33 15.83 19.08
CA VAL A 274 15.58 15.87 20.35
C VAL A 274 16.19 16.87 21.31
N ASP A 275 17.51 16.81 21.53
CA ASP A 275 18.23 17.71 22.43
C ASP A 275 18.14 19.19 21.97
N ALA A 276 18.14 19.42 20.66
CA ALA A 276 17.93 20.74 20.07
C ALA A 276 16.47 21.21 20.17
N GLY A 277 15.52 20.35 20.56
CA GLY A 277 14.10 20.69 20.68
C GLY A 277 13.43 21.00 19.33
N VAL A 278 13.97 20.47 18.22
CA VAL A 278 13.40 20.65 16.87
C VAL A 278 12.41 19.54 16.51
N MET A 279 12.40 18.47 17.31
CA MET A 279 11.50 17.35 17.18
C MET A 279 10.84 17.07 18.53
N SER A 280 9.52 16.89 18.56
CA SER A 280 8.78 16.46 19.73
C SER A 280 8.31 15.04 19.56
N LEU A 281 8.75 14.12 20.42
CA LEU A 281 8.30 12.74 20.46
C LEU A 281 6.89 12.58 21.06
N ALA A 282 6.40 13.61 21.75
CA ALA A 282 5.06 13.62 22.36
C ALA A 282 3.93 13.94 21.36
N ASP A 283 4.26 14.48 20.19
CA ASP A 283 3.30 14.76 19.12
C ASP A 283 3.06 13.48 18.29
N ASN A 284 2.46 12.47 18.91
CA ASN A 284 2.18 11.14 18.35
C ASN A 284 1.11 11.16 17.24
N GLY A 285 1.24 12.02 16.25
CA GLY A 285 0.41 11.97 15.07
C GLY A 285 0.89 10.84 14.14
N SER A 286 0.06 9.84 13.90
CA SER A 286 0.31 8.91 12.80
C SER A 286 0.35 9.70 11.49
N LEU A 287 1.43 9.57 10.72
CA LEU A 287 1.60 10.21 9.42
C LEU A 287 0.55 9.79 8.38
N TYR A 288 -0.29 8.82 8.69
CA TYR A 288 -1.25 8.19 7.78
C TYR A 288 -2.71 8.35 8.21
N THR A 289 -3.04 9.22 9.17
CA THR A 289 -4.43 9.44 9.60
C THR A 289 -5.04 10.67 8.94
N THR A 290 -6.38 10.74 8.94
CA THR A 290 -7.16 11.94 8.59
C THR A 290 -6.71 13.20 9.32
N ASP A 291 -5.99 13.06 10.43
CA ASP A 291 -5.42 14.14 11.22
C ASP A 291 -4.24 14.83 10.53
N THR A 292 -3.50 14.14 9.64
CA THR A 292 -2.35 14.74 8.95
C THR A 292 -2.75 15.94 8.09
N SER A 293 -3.85 15.83 7.33
CA SER A 293 -4.37 16.96 6.54
C SER A 293 -4.79 18.13 7.44
N SER A 294 -5.38 17.84 8.60
CA SER A 294 -5.73 18.85 9.60
C SER A 294 -4.50 19.54 10.19
N LEU A 295 -3.42 18.80 10.42
CA LEU A 295 -2.15 19.37 10.91
C LEU A 295 -1.46 20.20 9.84
N ILE A 296 -1.43 19.72 8.59
CA ILE A 296 -0.86 20.47 7.46
C ILE A 296 -1.61 21.78 7.24
N SER A 297 -2.95 21.77 7.37
CA SER A 297 -3.78 22.98 7.21
C SER A 297 -3.49 24.10 8.21
N GLN A 298 -2.80 23.80 9.31
CA GLN A 298 -2.33 24.82 10.26
C GLN A 298 -1.16 25.65 9.72
N ASN A 299 -0.57 25.26 8.60
CA ASN A 299 0.56 25.93 7.94
C ASN A 299 1.76 26.19 8.85
N ASN A 300 2.02 25.30 9.81
CA ASN A 300 3.07 25.47 10.82
C ASN A 300 4.12 24.36 10.86
N ILE A 301 4.15 23.46 9.85
CA ILE A 301 5.11 22.37 9.77
C ILE A 301 6.24 22.70 8.78
N GLY A 302 7.49 22.73 9.27
CA GLY A 302 8.67 23.09 8.47
C GLY A 302 9.23 21.93 7.63
N ALA A 303 9.26 20.73 8.21
CA ALA A 303 9.70 19.53 7.51
C ALA A 303 8.90 18.32 7.99
N MET A 304 8.71 17.33 7.10
CA MET A 304 8.06 16.07 7.44
C MET A 304 8.43 14.97 6.44
N TYR A 305 8.33 13.71 6.90
CA TYR A 305 8.42 12.55 6.01
C TYR A 305 7.02 12.12 5.56
N PHE A 306 6.80 12.02 4.25
CA PHE A 306 5.50 11.63 3.70
C PHE A 306 5.59 11.25 2.22
N GLN A 307 4.48 10.84 1.65
CA GLN A 307 4.40 10.62 0.21
C GLN A 307 4.68 11.92 -0.54
N THR A 308 5.62 11.89 -1.48
CA THR A 308 5.95 13.03 -2.33
C THR A 308 4.71 13.57 -3.06
N ALA A 309 3.77 12.69 -3.33
CA ALA A 309 2.46 13.03 -3.87
C ALA A 309 1.66 14.03 -3.04
N THR A 310 1.85 14.07 -1.73
CA THR A 310 1.13 15.01 -0.84
C THR A 310 1.76 16.41 -0.86
N MET A 311 3.02 16.52 -1.30
CA MET A 311 3.75 17.80 -1.32
C MET A 311 3.22 18.78 -2.38
N PHE A 312 2.60 18.31 -3.44
CA PHE A 312 2.17 19.15 -4.55
C PHE A 312 0.93 19.99 -4.28
N ASN A 313 0.13 19.59 -3.31
CA ASN A 313 -1.17 20.20 -2.98
C ASN A 313 -1.11 21.03 -1.69
N LEU A 314 0.06 21.55 -1.35
CA LEU A 314 0.27 22.17 -0.06
C LEU A 314 -0.39 23.55 0.05
N ASP A 315 -0.40 24.31 -1.04
CA ASP A 315 -1.08 25.59 -1.17
C ASP A 315 -2.59 25.46 -0.90
N ASP A 316 -3.25 24.47 -1.50
CA ASP A 316 -4.66 24.18 -1.25
C ASP A 316 -4.91 23.72 0.21
N LEU A 317 -4.03 22.87 0.75
CA LEU A 317 -4.17 22.33 2.11
C LEU A 317 -3.94 23.39 3.19
N THR A 318 -2.99 24.31 2.97
CA THR A 318 -2.63 25.35 3.92
C THR A 318 -3.41 26.65 3.71
N GLY A 319 -3.97 26.85 2.51
CA GLY A 319 -4.53 28.12 2.07
C GLY A 319 -3.47 29.23 1.84
N ASP A 320 -2.20 28.86 1.76
CA ASP A 320 -1.07 29.75 1.48
C ASP A 320 -0.54 29.46 0.07
N GLU A 321 -0.80 30.35 -0.87
CA GLU A 321 -0.38 30.21 -2.27
C GLU A 321 1.13 30.11 -2.50
N ASN A 322 1.93 30.44 -1.48
CA ASN A 322 3.39 30.35 -1.52
C ASN A 322 3.93 29.07 -0.87
N ALA A 323 3.08 28.28 -0.21
CA ALA A 323 3.51 27.08 0.46
C ALA A 323 4.11 26.07 -0.54
N ASP A 324 5.37 25.71 -0.33
CA ASP A 324 6.13 24.87 -1.24
C ASP A 324 7.04 23.90 -0.46
N TYR A 325 6.67 22.61 -0.43
CA TYR A 325 7.60 21.57 0.02
C TYR A 325 8.46 21.08 -1.13
N ARG A 326 9.75 20.91 -0.83
CA ARG A 326 10.70 20.26 -1.74
C ARG A 326 11.27 19.00 -1.10
N PRO A 327 11.45 17.93 -1.88
CA PRO A 327 12.08 16.72 -1.37
C PRO A 327 13.54 17.01 -1.02
N ILE A 328 14.00 16.39 0.06
CA ILE A 328 15.40 16.45 0.50
C ILE A 328 15.91 15.04 0.80
N TYR A 329 17.11 14.73 0.36
CA TYR A 329 17.80 13.48 0.63
C TYR A 329 19.25 13.74 1.02
N ILE A 330 19.62 13.38 2.25
CA ILE A 330 20.95 13.60 2.82
C ILE A 330 21.62 12.25 3.05
N GLN A 331 22.93 12.14 2.80
CA GLN A 331 23.70 11.00 3.25
C GLN A 331 24.18 11.27 4.68
N GLY A 332 23.63 10.54 5.65
CA GLY A 332 23.83 10.78 7.07
C GLY A 332 25.05 10.05 7.67
N SER A 333 25.57 9.03 6.96
CA SER A 333 26.72 8.25 7.42
C SER A 333 27.62 7.86 6.25
N THR A 334 28.67 7.08 6.52
CA THR A 334 29.53 6.48 5.49
C THR A 334 28.93 5.21 4.86
N VAL A 335 27.84 4.70 5.44
CA VAL A 335 27.10 3.55 4.89
C VAL A 335 26.34 4.00 3.66
N LYS A 336 26.24 3.12 2.66
CA LYS A 336 25.45 3.38 1.46
C LYS A 336 23.98 3.59 1.85
N PRO A 337 23.36 4.73 1.50
CA PRO A 337 22.02 5.02 1.95
C PRO A 337 20.98 4.10 1.30
N THR A 338 19.85 3.94 1.97
CA THR A 338 18.69 3.22 1.45
C THR A 338 17.53 4.19 1.21
N CYS A 339 16.72 3.92 0.21
CA CYS A 339 15.49 4.68 -0.03
C CYS A 339 14.29 3.75 -0.13
N ARG A 340 13.13 4.23 0.31
CA ARG A 340 11.90 3.49 0.11
C ARG A 340 11.53 3.52 -1.36
N GLY A 341 11.37 2.33 -1.94
CA GLY A 341 10.78 2.14 -3.26
C GLY A 341 9.54 1.27 -3.12
N ASP A 342 8.42 1.72 -3.64
CA ASP A 342 7.28 0.84 -3.87
C ASP A 342 7.52 0.13 -5.21
N TYR A 343 8.42 -0.85 -5.17
CA TYR A 343 8.85 -1.56 -6.37
C TYR A 343 7.86 -2.64 -6.75
N ASN A 344 7.46 -2.63 -8.00
CA ASN A 344 6.85 -3.71 -8.77
C ASN A 344 5.69 -4.50 -8.16
N LEU A 345 5.62 -4.67 -6.85
CA LEU A 345 4.63 -5.44 -6.13
C LEU A 345 4.57 -4.94 -4.68
N SER A 346 3.88 -3.82 -4.40
CA SER A 346 3.55 -3.57 -3.01
C SER A 346 2.37 -4.45 -2.64
N VAL A 347 2.61 -5.39 -1.75
CA VAL A 347 1.58 -6.28 -1.22
C VAL A 347 0.93 -5.59 -0.04
N TYR A 348 -0.38 -5.41 -0.11
CA TYR A 348 -1.16 -4.97 1.04
C TYR A 348 -1.28 -6.10 2.06
N ASN A 349 -1.43 -5.74 3.33
CA ASN A 349 -1.75 -6.68 4.39
C ASN A 349 -3.15 -7.26 4.14
N GLY A 350 -3.21 -8.41 3.48
CA GLY A 350 -4.46 -9.08 3.18
C GLY A 350 -4.31 -10.10 2.05
N TYR A 351 -5.23 -11.04 2.02
CA TYR A 351 -5.22 -12.16 1.11
C TYR A 351 -6.57 -12.28 0.42
N TYR A 352 -6.59 -12.40 -0.90
CA TYR A 352 -7.75 -12.95 -1.59
C TYR A 352 -7.74 -14.46 -1.41
N ALA A 353 -8.72 -14.95 -0.66
CA ALA A 353 -8.91 -16.37 -0.37
C ALA A 353 -10.21 -16.86 -1.00
N PHE A 354 -10.18 -18.06 -1.52
CA PHE A 354 -11.34 -18.78 -2.03
C PHE A 354 -11.80 -19.76 -0.95
N MET A 355 -13.05 -19.59 -0.51
CA MET A 355 -13.62 -20.48 0.50
C MET A 355 -13.96 -21.84 -0.13
N ASN A 356 -14.04 -22.87 0.69
CA ASN A 356 -14.31 -24.24 0.20
C ASN A 356 -15.73 -24.45 -0.38
N SER A 357 -16.59 -23.42 -0.32
CA SER A 357 -17.90 -23.38 -0.98
C SER A 357 -17.82 -22.99 -2.45
N VAL A 358 -16.70 -22.42 -2.91
CA VAL A 358 -16.58 -21.84 -4.25
C VAL A 358 -16.71 -22.93 -5.33
N ASP A 359 -17.44 -22.63 -6.40
CA ASP A 359 -17.38 -23.40 -7.62
C ASP A 359 -16.02 -23.15 -8.31
N VAL A 360 -15.18 -24.19 -8.40
CA VAL A 360 -13.80 -24.05 -8.90
C VAL A 360 -13.72 -23.68 -10.38
N GLU A 361 -14.70 -24.10 -11.21
CA GLU A 361 -14.73 -23.74 -12.62
C GLU A 361 -15.11 -22.27 -12.80
N ALA A 362 -16.09 -21.79 -12.02
CA ALA A 362 -16.46 -20.39 -12.01
C ALA A 362 -15.33 -19.51 -11.46
N ALA A 363 -14.66 -19.95 -10.38
CA ALA A 363 -13.51 -19.24 -9.82
C ALA A 363 -12.34 -19.13 -10.81
N ALA A 364 -12.07 -20.20 -11.57
CA ALA A 364 -11.04 -20.20 -12.61
C ALA A 364 -11.34 -19.18 -13.72
N LYS A 365 -12.59 -19.17 -14.22
CA LYS A 365 -13.02 -18.18 -15.22
C LYS A 365 -12.88 -16.74 -14.70
N LEU A 366 -13.25 -16.50 -13.42
CA LEU A 366 -13.08 -15.19 -12.81
C LEU A 366 -11.60 -14.81 -12.67
N LEU A 367 -10.72 -15.74 -12.27
CA LEU A 367 -9.28 -15.47 -12.23
C LEU A 367 -8.72 -15.13 -13.61
N ASP A 368 -9.07 -15.93 -14.65
CA ASP A 368 -8.65 -15.65 -16.01
C ASP A 368 -9.13 -14.25 -16.47
N PHE A 369 -10.35 -13.90 -16.12
CA PHE A 369 -10.90 -12.57 -16.41
C PHE A 369 -10.16 -11.46 -15.65
N PHE A 370 -9.88 -11.63 -14.34
CA PHE A 370 -9.14 -10.63 -13.54
C PHE A 370 -7.71 -10.43 -14.02
N PHE A 371 -7.08 -11.46 -14.59
CA PHE A 371 -5.77 -11.35 -15.24
C PHE A 371 -5.86 -10.95 -16.72
N GLY A 372 -7.05 -10.72 -17.26
CA GLY A 372 -7.28 -10.31 -18.64
C GLY A 372 -7.12 -8.81 -18.86
N GLU A 373 -6.70 -8.42 -20.08
CA GLU A 373 -6.55 -6.98 -20.45
C GLU A 373 -7.86 -6.21 -20.31
N GLU A 374 -8.98 -6.82 -20.67
CA GLU A 374 -10.29 -6.17 -20.67
C GLU A 374 -10.71 -5.75 -19.26
N TYR A 375 -10.55 -6.64 -18.27
CA TYR A 375 -10.81 -6.34 -16.85
C TYR A 375 -9.85 -5.29 -16.31
N TRP A 376 -8.56 -5.41 -16.62
CA TRP A 376 -7.57 -4.47 -16.16
C TRP A 376 -7.85 -3.04 -16.66
N ARG A 377 -8.20 -2.88 -17.96
CA ARG A 377 -8.57 -1.58 -18.51
C ARG A 377 -9.84 -1.02 -17.87
N TRP A 378 -10.86 -1.86 -17.75
CA TRP A 378 -12.09 -1.51 -17.04
C TRP A 378 -11.81 -1.03 -15.62
N ASN A 379 -10.99 -1.76 -14.88
CA ASN A 379 -10.66 -1.43 -13.50
C ASN A 379 -9.88 -0.13 -13.37
N ARG A 380 -8.92 0.11 -14.27
CA ARG A 380 -8.04 1.28 -14.22
C ARG A 380 -8.59 2.49 -14.97
N ASP A 381 -8.98 2.28 -16.22
CA ASP A 381 -9.26 3.35 -17.16
C ASP A 381 -10.77 3.59 -17.35
N GLY A 382 -11.61 2.61 -17.01
CA GLY A 382 -13.06 2.66 -17.21
C GLY A 382 -13.49 2.09 -18.57
N LEU A 383 -14.51 2.69 -19.16
CA LEU A 383 -15.09 2.25 -20.44
C LEU A 383 -14.59 3.15 -21.59
N GLN A 384 -14.09 2.52 -22.65
CA GLN A 384 -13.66 3.26 -23.84
C GLN A 384 -14.85 4.00 -24.49
N GLY A 385 -14.60 5.23 -24.91
CA GLY A 385 -15.61 6.12 -25.47
C GLY A 385 -16.51 6.79 -24.43
N MET A 386 -16.35 6.43 -23.15
CA MET A 386 -17.06 7.02 -22.02
C MET A 386 -16.08 7.66 -21.03
N ASP A 387 -15.13 6.89 -20.52
CA ASP A 387 -14.17 7.32 -19.51
C ASP A 387 -12.81 7.68 -20.14
N TYR A 388 -12.43 6.94 -21.17
CA TYR A 388 -11.21 7.17 -21.93
C TYR A 388 -11.41 6.90 -23.42
N ASP A 389 -10.46 7.38 -24.23
CA ASP A 389 -10.31 7.02 -25.64
C ASP A 389 -8.83 7.07 -26.02
N PHE A 390 -8.51 6.85 -27.29
CA PHE A 390 -7.16 6.92 -27.82
C PHE A 390 -7.01 8.10 -28.78
N ASP A 391 -5.87 8.79 -28.72
CA ASP A 391 -5.48 9.77 -29.74
C ASP A 391 -5.02 9.09 -31.05
N GLU A 392 -4.67 9.91 -32.04
CA GLU A 392 -4.17 9.44 -33.35
C GLU A 392 -2.85 8.65 -33.26
N ASN A 393 -2.12 8.75 -32.15
CA ASN A 393 -0.86 8.05 -31.88
C ASN A 393 -1.07 6.78 -31.01
N GLY A 394 -2.31 6.51 -30.58
CA GLY A 394 -2.64 5.39 -29.72
C GLY A 394 -2.41 5.66 -28.22
N ASN A 395 -2.23 6.92 -27.82
CA ASN A 395 -2.10 7.29 -26.41
C ASN A 395 -3.48 7.41 -25.78
N ILE A 396 -3.60 7.01 -24.50
CA ILE A 396 -4.84 7.18 -23.73
C ILE A 396 -5.11 8.67 -23.51
N ILE A 397 -6.36 9.05 -23.73
CA ILE A 397 -6.94 10.34 -23.38
C ILE A 397 -8.07 10.09 -22.41
N TYR A 398 -8.01 10.66 -21.19
CA TYR A 398 -9.11 10.58 -20.24
C TYR A 398 -10.14 11.65 -20.55
N LEU A 399 -11.40 11.22 -20.76
CA LEU A 399 -12.49 12.10 -21.16
C LEU A 399 -13.07 12.93 -20.00
N HIS A 400 -12.68 12.59 -18.76
CA HIS A 400 -13.13 13.23 -17.53
C HIS A 400 -12.04 14.05 -16.83
N ASP A 401 -11.00 14.41 -17.55
CA ASP A 401 -9.93 15.22 -16.98
C ASP A 401 -10.52 16.54 -16.42
N GLY A 402 -10.26 16.80 -15.14
CA GLY A 402 -10.79 17.95 -14.41
C GLY A 402 -12.21 17.80 -13.85
N TRP A 403 -12.85 16.65 -14.00
CA TRP A 403 -14.15 16.41 -13.33
C TRP A 403 -13.97 16.15 -11.85
N THR A 404 -14.92 16.66 -11.04
CA THR A 404 -15.02 16.25 -9.63
C THR A 404 -15.60 14.85 -9.52
N ALA A 405 -15.42 14.21 -8.37
CA ALA A 405 -16.01 12.91 -8.07
C ALA A 405 -17.55 12.93 -8.24
N ASP A 406 -18.21 14.00 -7.81
CA ASP A 406 -19.66 14.13 -7.94
C ASP A 406 -20.10 14.20 -9.41
N GLN A 407 -19.34 14.91 -10.26
CA GLN A 407 -19.63 14.97 -11.70
C GLN A 407 -19.48 13.59 -12.37
N VAL A 408 -18.47 12.81 -11.97
CA VAL A 408 -18.30 11.43 -12.46
C VAL A 408 -19.49 10.56 -12.05
N ILE A 409 -19.92 10.63 -10.79
CA ILE A 409 -21.07 9.88 -10.26
C ILE A 409 -22.38 10.28 -10.95
N GLU A 410 -22.64 11.58 -11.10
CA GLU A 410 -23.87 12.10 -11.75
C GLU A 410 -23.97 11.64 -13.21
N ASN A 411 -22.85 11.50 -13.91
CA ASN A 411 -22.79 11.01 -15.28
C ASN A 411 -22.73 9.49 -15.39
N LYS A 412 -22.77 8.76 -14.25
CA LYS A 412 -22.68 7.28 -14.18
C LYS A 412 -21.41 6.71 -14.82
N SER A 413 -20.35 7.46 -14.77
CA SER A 413 -19.07 7.27 -15.41
C SER A 413 -18.04 6.88 -14.35
N GLY A 414 -16.83 6.51 -14.76
CA GLY A 414 -15.70 6.21 -13.89
C GLY A 414 -15.26 4.75 -13.93
N SER A 415 -13.99 4.51 -13.67
CA SER A 415 -13.38 3.17 -13.68
C SER A 415 -13.84 2.30 -12.51
N GLY A 416 -13.58 1.00 -12.57
CA GLY A 416 -13.81 0.11 -11.43
C GLY A 416 -13.09 0.59 -10.18
N ARG A 417 -11.84 1.03 -10.30
CA ARG A 417 -11.04 1.59 -9.19
C ARG A 417 -11.61 2.89 -8.61
N PHE A 418 -12.33 3.66 -9.40
CA PHE A 418 -13.01 4.87 -8.90
C PHE A 418 -14.12 4.53 -7.91
N TYR A 419 -14.83 3.42 -8.14
CA TYR A 419 -15.96 2.98 -7.32
C TYR A 419 -15.58 2.02 -6.22
N MET A 420 -14.60 1.14 -6.49
CA MET A 420 -14.20 0.06 -5.59
C MET A 420 -12.79 0.30 -5.05
N ASP A 421 -12.55 -0.19 -3.85
CA ASP A 421 -11.20 -0.39 -3.35
C ASP A 421 -10.67 -1.78 -3.76
N ARG A 422 -9.37 -1.96 -3.66
CA ARG A 422 -8.62 -3.20 -3.93
C ARG A 422 -9.08 -4.39 -3.11
N ALA A 423 -9.66 -4.12 -1.92
CA ALA A 423 -10.20 -5.15 -1.04
C ALA A 423 -11.48 -5.81 -1.53
N ASN A 424 -12.09 -5.32 -2.61
CA ASN A 424 -13.34 -5.89 -3.12
C ASN A 424 -13.12 -6.89 -4.25
N LEU A 425 -12.38 -6.50 -5.26
CA LEU A 425 -11.99 -7.40 -6.35
C LEU A 425 -10.48 -7.30 -6.56
N PRO A 426 -9.82 -8.40 -6.97
CA PRO A 426 -8.40 -8.37 -7.27
C PRO A 426 -8.07 -7.30 -8.30
N CYS A 427 -7.13 -6.43 -7.97
CA CYS A 427 -6.62 -5.42 -8.87
C CYS A 427 -5.22 -5.84 -9.32
N PHE A 428 -5.15 -6.76 -10.26
CA PHE A 428 -3.89 -7.17 -10.88
C PHE A 428 -3.57 -6.22 -12.01
N GLU A 429 -2.63 -5.31 -11.78
CA GLU A 429 -2.22 -4.37 -12.81
C GLU A 429 -1.22 -5.05 -13.76
N ILE A 430 -1.71 -5.75 -14.78
CA ILE A 430 -0.91 -6.30 -15.89
C ILE A 430 -0.50 -5.23 -16.91
N GLY A 431 -0.45 -4.01 -16.47
CA GLY A 431 -0.20 -2.85 -17.31
C GLY A 431 1.12 -2.84 -18.08
N ARG A 432 2.17 -3.58 -17.60
CA ARG A 432 3.44 -3.69 -18.32
C ARG A 432 3.29 -4.25 -19.72
N THR A 433 2.33 -5.15 -19.90
CA THR A 433 2.13 -5.84 -21.17
C THR A 433 1.29 -5.01 -22.14
N TYR A 434 0.43 -4.11 -21.64
CA TYR A 434 -0.62 -3.47 -22.44
C TYR A 434 -0.54 -1.95 -22.53
N TYR A 435 0.30 -1.31 -21.72
CA TYR A 435 0.43 0.12 -21.76
C TYR A 435 1.47 0.55 -22.81
N THR A 436 1.05 1.37 -23.76
CA THR A 436 1.93 1.94 -24.78
C THR A 436 1.79 3.45 -24.82
N PHE A 437 2.88 4.13 -25.13
CA PHE A 437 2.93 5.54 -25.44
C PHE A 437 3.59 5.72 -26.80
N ASN A 438 2.94 6.41 -27.74
CA ASN A 438 3.38 6.53 -29.14
C ASN A 438 3.71 5.17 -29.80
N GLY A 439 2.96 4.12 -29.46
CA GLY A 439 3.17 2.77 -29.99
C GLY A 439 4.33 2.00 -29.36
N GLU A 440 5.08 2.59 -28.42
CA GLU A 440 6.15 1.92 -27.69
C GLU A 440 5.66 1.48 -26.30
N LYS A 441 6.05 0.27 -25.86
CA LYS A 441 5.72 -0.19 -24.52
C LYS A 441 6.39 0.71 -23.48
N VAL A 442 5.61 1.25 -22.56
CA VAL A 442 6.12 1.96 -21.40
C VAL A 442 6.61 0.92 -20.41
N GLY A 443 7.93 0.78 -20.26
CA GLY A 443 8.57 -0.12 -19.32
C GLY A 443 8.88 0.53 -17.99
N SER A 444 9.30 -0.29 -17.00
CA SER A 444 9.98 0.25 -15.81
C SER A 444 11.31 0.85 -16.26
N PHE A 445 11.57 2.09 -15.88
CA PHE A 445 12.84 2.74 -16.17
C PHE A 445 13.83 2.41 -15.05
N ALA A 446 15.07 2.12 -15.41
CA ALA A 446 16.09 1.75 -14.43
C ALA A 446 16.53 2.97 -13.61
N THR A 447 16.52 4.16 -14.22
CA THR A 447 17.00 5.41 -13.61
C THR A 447 16.04 6.58 -13.91
N ALA A 448 16.11 7.64 -13.09
CA ALA A 448 15.40 8.90 -13.37
C ALA A 448 15.85 9.50 -14.72
N ALA A 449 17.11 9.36 -15.06
CA ALA A 449 17.65 9.83 -16.33
C ALA A 449 17.05 9.07 -17.52
N ASP A 450 16.86 7.76 -17.42
CA ASP A 450 16.21 6.95 -18.45
C ASP A 450 14.75 7.35 -18.62
N LEU A 451 14.01 7.56 -17.51
CA LEU A 451 12.66 8.09 -17.57
C LEU A 451 12.61 9.44 -18.27
N MET A 452 13.45 10.38 -17.84
CA MET A 452 13.47 11.74 -18.40
C MET A 452 13.88 11.77 -19.88
N ALA A 453 14.72 10.82 -20.31
CA ALA A 453 15.11 10.69 -21.73
C ALA A 453 14.03 10.03 -22.59
N SER A 454 13.08 9.32 -21.99
CA SER A 454 12.02 8.63 -22.74
C SER A 454 10.98 9.60 -23.30
N ALA A 455 10.31 9.23 -24.40
CA ALA A 455 9.21 10.01 -24.95
C ALA A 455 8.06 10.17 -23.96
N TYR A 456 7.80 9.14 -23.15
CA TYR A 456 6.82 9.18 -22.08
C TYR A 456 7.20 10.19 -20.98
N GLY A 457 8.44 10.13 -20.47
CA GLY A 457 8.93 11.08 -19.48
C GLY A 457 8.91 12.53 -19.97
N GLN A 458 9.30 12.77 -21.21
CA GLN A 458 9.23 14.10 -21.83
C GLN A 458 7.79 14.61 -21.95
N ASN A 459 6.83 13.74 -22.30
CA ASN A 459 5.41 14.10 -22.32
C ASN A 459 4.90 14.44 -20.91
N GLU A 460 5.30 13.65 -19.91
CA GLU A 460 4.92 13.90 -18.54
C GLU A 460 5.53 15.20 -17.98
N LEU A 461 6.80 15.48 -18.29
CA LEU A 461 7.46 16.75 -17.96
C LEU A 461 6.81 17.95 -18.65
N ALA A 462 6.38 17.78 -19.91
CA ALA A 462 5.70 18.86 -20.66
C ALA A 462 4.34 19.24 -20.03
N LYS A 463 3.73 18.36 -19.25
CA LYS A 463 2.51 18.62 -18.46
C LYS A 463 2.82 19.27 -17.10
N CYS A 464 4.11 19.41 -16.72
CA CYS A 464 4.51 20.03 -15.47
C CYS A 464 4.27 21.54 -15.54
N ASP A 465 3.05 21.96 -15.30
CA ASP A 465 2.69 23.35 -15.01
C ASP A 465 2.51 23.49 -13.49
N LYS A 466 3.09 24.52 -12.90
CA LYS A 466 2.88 24.82 -11.46
C LYS A 466 1.40 25.01 -11.10
N ASN A 467 0.55 25.25 -12.09
CA ASN A 467 -0.90 25.36 -11.95
C ASN A 467 -1.63 24.02 -12.22
N ASP A 468 -0.89 22.97 -12.64
CA ASP A 468 -1.41 21.61 -12.77
C ASP A 468 -0.86 20.74 -11.62
N PRO A 469 -1.70 20.33 -10.66
CA PRO A 469 -1.27 19.51 -9.54
C PRO A 469 -0.54 18.23 -9.98
N THR A 470 -0.99 17.61 -11.05
CA THR A 470 -0.38 16.37 -11.57
C THR A 470 1.04 16.59 -12.09
N GLY A 471 1.27 17.70 -12.79
CA GLY A 471 2.58 18.06 -13.28
C GLY A 471 3.56 18.36 -12.15
N LYS A 472 3.15 19.15 -11.15
CA LYS A 472 3.98 19.46 -9.97
C LYS A 472 4.33 18.19 -9.18
N ARG A 473 3.38 17.29 -9.02
CA ARG A 473 3.60 15.99 -8.37
C ARG A 473 4.74 15.21 -9.03
N ARG A 474 4.72 15.11 -10.36
CA ARG A 474 5.76 14.42 -11.14
C ARG A 474 7.12 15.08 -11.01
N GLU A 475 7.16 16.41 -11.11
CA GLU A 475 8.40 17.17 -10.90
C GLU A 475 9.04 16.83 -9.55
N LEU A 476 8.26 16.82 -8.47
CA LEU A 476 8.76 16.53 -7.14
C LEU A 476 9.25 15.09 -7.00
N GLN A 477 8.56 14.13 -7.58
CA GLN A 477 8.97 12.72 -7.55
C GLN A 477 10.27 12.49 -8.33
N ILE A 478 10.40 13.08 -9.50
CA ILE A 478 11.63 13.04 -10.30
C ILE A 478 12.78 13.69 -9.52
N ALA A 479 12.54 14.85 -8.90
CA ALA A 479 13.55 15.54 -8.10
C ALA A 479 14.01 14.72 -6.89
N ALA A 480 13.08 14.03 -6.23
CA ALA A 480 13.42 13.12 -5.13
C ALA A 480 14.24 11.92 -5.62
N TRP A 481 13.83 11.31 -6.71
CA TRP A 481 14.55 10.20 -7.32
C TRP A 481 15.98 10.59 -7.74
N ASP A 482 16.13 11.70 -8.45
CA ASP A 482 17.45 12.21 -8.87
C ASP A 482 18.39 12.42 -7.68
N GLN A 483 17.90 12.97 -6.55
CA GLN A 483 18.71 13.11 -5.34
C GLN A 483 19.14 11.76 -4.74
N MET A 484 18.26 10.76 -4.75
CA MET A 484 18.57 9.41 -4.26
C MET A 484 19.60 8.73 -5.15
N GLU A 485 19.48 8.85 -6.48
CA GLU A 485 20.46 8.31 -7.43
C GLU A 485 21.84 8.98 -7.31
N GLN A 486 21.89 10.31 -7.12
CA GLN A 486 23.14 11.03 -6.90
C GLN A 486 23.89 10.56 -5.65
N LYS A 487 23.19 9.95 -4.70
CA LYS A 487 23.75 9.36 -3.48
C LYS A 487 23.96 7.84 -3.61
N ASP A 488 23.71 7.27 -4.79
CA ASP A 488 23.78 5.83 -5.03
C ASP A 488 22.90 5.02 -4.02
N ALA A 489 21.73 5.56 -3.67
CA ALA A 489 20.86 4.96 -2.70
C ALA A 489 20.31 3.62 -3.18
N VAL A 490 20.29 2.63 -2.29
CA VAL A 490 19.74 1.30 -2.57
C VAL A 490 18.27 1.27 -2.20
N MET A 491 17.47 0.71 -3.10
CA MET A 491 16.04 0.63 -2.89
C MET A 491 15.69 -0.42 -1.85
N TYR A 492 14.85 -0.04 -0.88
CA TYR A 492 14.35 -0.89 0.19
C TYR A 492 12.84 -1.04 0.09
N GLN A 493 12.36 -2.28 0.11
CA GLN A 493 10.93 -2.57 0.20
C GLN A 493 10.51 -2.69 1.65
N THR A 494 9.56 -1.85 2.06
CA THR A 494 9.10 -1.81 3.46
C THR A 494 8.12 -2.93 3.82
N ASN A 495 7.50 -3.56 2.84
CA ASN A 495 6.48 -4.58 3.09
C ASN A 495 7.09 -5.99 3.07
N THR A 496 7.32 -6.55 4.25
CA THR A 496 7.89 -7.89 4.41
C THR A 496 6.98 -9.02 3.90
N ALA A 497 5.66 -8.78 3.80
CA ALA A 497 4.74 -9.76 3.24
C ALA A 497 5.03 -10.05 1.76
N THR A 498 5.64 -9.09 1.05
CA THR A 498 5.95 -9.21 -0.39
C THR A 498 6.98 -10.29 -0.71
N TYR A 499 7.84 -10.64 0.24
CA TYR A 499 8.94 -11.58 0.02
C TYR A 499 9.02 -12.69 1.06
N LEU A 500 7.92 -13.00 1.71
CA LEU A 500 7.86 -14.10 2.68
C LEU A 500 6.80 -15.11 2.26
N ALA A 501 7.21 -16.37 1.99
CA ALA A 501 6.28 -17.48 1.82
C ALA A 501 5.45 -17.70 3.10
N LEU A 502 4.29 -18.37 2.99
CA LEU A 502 3.45 -18.65 4.14
C LEU A 502 4.22 -19.46 5.21
N PRO A 503 4.02 -19.15 6.50
CA PRO A 503 4.74 -19.83 7.58
C PRO A 503 4.24 -21.26 7.76
N THR A 504 5.09 -22.13 8.33
CA THR A 504 4.69 -23.43 8.89
C THR A 504 3.99 -23.25 10.24
N ASP A 505 3.32 -24.30 10.74
CA ASP A 505 2.72 -24.27 12.07
C ASP A 505 3.77 -24.02 13.18
N GLU A 506 4.97 -24.62 13.07
CA GLU A 506 6.08 -24.42 14.03
C GLU A 506 6.60 -22.96 14.00
N GLU A 507 6.67 -22.36 12.80
CA GLU A 507 7.04 -20.95 12.65
C GLU A 507 5.96 -20.01 13.21
N VAL A 508 4.68 -20.36 13.03
CA VAL A 508 3.56 -19.63 13.65
C VAL A 508 3.67 -19.68 15.16
N ASP A 509 3.87 -20.88 15.75
CA ASP A 509 4.04 -21.03 17.20
C ASP A 509 5.21 -20.18 17.73
N THR A 510 6.31 -20.12 16.98
CA THR A 510 7.48 -19.30 17.33
C THR A 510 7.16 -17.80 17.29
N LEU A 511 6.51 -17.34 16.22
CA LEU A 511 6.11 -15.93 16.10
C LEU A 511 5.11 -15.52 17.17
N ASP A 512 4.14 -16.36 17.49
CA ASP A 512 3.17 -16.15 18.57
C ASP A 512 3.83 -16.02 19.94
N MET A 513 4.87 -16.83 20.16
CA MET A 513 5.57 -16.85 21.45
C MET A 513 6.38 -15.56 21.68
N TYR A 514 6.98 -14.99 20.64
CA TYR A 514 8.00 -13.94 20.81
C TYR A 514 7.61 -12.58 20.25
N SER A 515 6.83 -12.51 19.16
CA SER A 515 6.74 -11.26 18.37
C SER A 515 6.20 -10.06 19.16
N SER A 516 5.19 -10.24 20.01
CA SER A 516 4.56 -9.12 20.73
C SER A 516 5.50 -8.50 21.78
N ASP A 517 6.13 -9.36 22.61
CA ASP A 517 7.02 -8.88 23.68
C ASP A 517 8.32 -8.31 23.08
N LEU A 518 8.83 -8.94 22.02
CA LEU A 518 10.00 -8.46 21.29
C LEU A 518 9.73 -7.08 20.66
N ASP A 519 8.57 -6.89 20.03
CA ASP A 519 8.22 -5.62 19.40
C ASP A 519 8.14 -4.46 20.40
N MET A 520 7.56 -4.72 21.57
CA MET A 520 7.57 -3.76 22.68
C MET A 520 8.99 -3.47 23.16
N ALA A 521 9.81 -4.49 23.38
CA ALA A 521 11.18 -4.33 23.86
C ALA A 521 12.06 -3.54 22.87
N MET A 522 11.91 -3.81 21.56
CA MET A 522 12.60 -3.04 20.50
C MET A 522 12.16 -1.57 20.47
N THR A 523 10.86 -1.32 20.60
CA THR A 523 10.31 0.05 20.65
C THR A 523 10.82 0.80 21.87
N ASP A 524 10.76 0.19 23.07
CA ASP A 524 11.25 0.78 24.32
C ASP A 524 12.76 1.08 24.24
N LEU A 525 13.55 0.14 23.71
CA LEU A 525 14.98 0.37 23.52
C LEU A 525 15.26 1.58 22.64
N PHE A 526 14.56 1.68 21.51
CA PHE A 526 14.72 2.82 20.59
C PHE A 526 14.38 4.14 21.29
N VAL A 527 13.24 4.22 21.96
CA VAL A 527 12.79 5.42 22.70
C VAL A 527 13.76 5.79 23.80
N ASP A 528 14.27 4.81 24.56
CA ASP A 528 15.26 5.04 25.62
C ASP A 528 16.59 5.56 25.08
N LEU A 529 17.05 5.06 23.94
CA LEU A 529 18.29 5.54 23.31
C LEU A 529 18.16 6.98 22.82
N ILE A 530 17.07 7.33 22.13
CA ILE A 530 16.89 8.70 21.61
C ILE A 530 16.61 9.73 22.70
N ASN A 531 16.01 9.33 23.83
CA ASN A 531 15.82 10.18 25.00
C ASN A 531 17.05 10.22 25.91
N GLY A 532 18.09 9.42 25.65
CA GLY A 532 19.29 9.34 26.46
C GLY A 532 19.12 8.63 27.80
N ASN A 533 18.04 7.87 27.99
CA ASN A 533 17.83 7.00 29.16
C ASN A 533 18.78 5.79 29.14
N LYS A 534 19.16 5.34 27.95
CA LYS A 534 20.14 4.28 27.70
C LYS A 534 21.30 4.83 26.87
N SER A 535 22.54 4.31 27.11
CA SER A 535 23.74 4.73 26.41
C SER A 535 24.00 3.86 25.17
N LEU A 536 24.39 4.47 24.05
CA LEU A 536 24.87 3.74 22.86
C LEU A 536 26.14 2.93 23.12
N ASP A 537 26.92 3.27 24.16
CA ASP A 537 28.11 2.52 24.53
C ASP A 537 27.78 1.12 25.05
N ASP A 538 26.58 0.93 25.61
CA ASP A 538 26.09 -0.34 26.17
C ASP A 538 25.18 -1.11 25.17
N LEU A 539 25.16 -0.71 23.88
CA LEU A 539 24.25 -1.28 22.88
C LEU A 539 24.34 -2.81 22.81
N ASP A 540 25.55 -3.38 22.88
CA ASP A 540 25.72 -4.84 22.82
C ASP A 540 25.00 -5.55 23.97
N THR A 541 24.94 -4.96 25.16
CA THR A 541 24.19 -5.49 26.30
C THR A 541 22.68 -5.48 26.04
N TYR A 542 22.18 -4.41 25.43
CA TYR A 542 20.75 -4.32 25.08
C TYR A 542 20.35 -5.27 23.95
N LEU A 543 21.29 -5.52 23.01
CA LEU A 543 21.09 -6.54 21.98
C LEU A 543 21.00 -7.95 22.58
N ASP A 544 21.79 -8.25 23.61
CA ASP A 544 21.67 -9.51 24.36
C ASP A 544 20.32 -9.61 25.09
N GLU A 545 19.80 -8.49 25.62
CA GLU A 545 18.44 -8.43 26.19
C GLU A 545 17.38 -8.73 25.11
N LEU A 546 17.47 -8.14 23.91
CA LEU A 546 16.55 -8.42 22.80
C LEU A 546 16.62 -9.88 22.34
N ARG A 547 17.82 -10.52 22.34
CA ARG A 547 17.94 -11.96 22.08
C ARG A 547 17.21 -12.79 23.11
N ALA A 548 17.20 -12.37 24.37
CA ALA A 548 16.41 -13.04 25.40
C ALA A 548 14.90 -12.91 25.20
N TYR A 549 14.44 -11.91 24.43
CA TYR A 549 13.05 -11.76 23.97
C TYR A 549 12.77 -12.50 22.65
N GLY A 550 13.71 -13.28 22.11
CA GLY A 550 13.52 -14.10 20.92
C GLY A 550 13.88 -13.40 19.59
N LEU A 551 14.74 -12.40 19.61
CA LEU A 551 15.13 -11.67 18.39
C LEU A 551 15.70 -12.58 17.31
N ASP A 552 16.64 -13.46 17.69
CA ASP A 552 17.30 -14.37 16.74
C ASP A 552 16.33 -15.45 16.24
N GLU A 553 15.38 -15.89 17.07
CA GLU A 553 14.33 -16.83 16.71
C GLU A 553 13.38 -16.24 15.67
N VAL A 554 12.93 -15.00 15.87
CA VAL A 554 12.03 -14.30 14.93
C VAL A 554 12.74 -14.02 13.62
N ILE A 555 13.99 -13.54 13.65
CA ILE A 555 14.82 -13.35 12.44
C ILE A 555 14.99 -14.69 11.72
N GLY A 556 15.28 -15.78 12.44
CA GLY A 556 15.44 -17.11 11.87
C GLY A 556 14.18 -17.61 11.15
N VAL A 557 13.00 -17.37 11.72
CA VAL A 557 11.73 -17.69 11.07
C VAL A 557 11.55 -16.88 9.79
N TYR A 558 11.78 -15.58 9.82
CA TYR A 558 11.64 -14.74 8.63
C TYR A 558 12.67 -15.09 7.56
N GLN A 559 13.90 -15.44 7.93
CA GLN A 559 14.92 -15.91 6.99
C GLN A 559 14.51 -17.23 6.32
N ALA A 560 14.03 -18.19 7.09
CA ALA A 560 13.54 -19.46 6.55
C ALA A 560 12.37 -19.28 5.57
N ARG A 561 11.44 -18.36 5.87
CA ARG A 561 10.35 -18.00 4.97
C ARG A 561 10.86 -17.32 3.69
N TYR A 562 11.83 -16.44 3.81
CA TYR A 562 12.44 -15.77 2.67
C TYR A 562 13.22 -16.76 1.77
N ASP A 563 13.92 -17.69 2.36
CA ASP A 563 14.63 -18.73 1.60
C ASP A 563 13.66 -19.64 0.83
N ARG A 564 12.51 -19.99 1.42
CA ARG A 564 11.44 -20.71 0.70
C ARG A 564 10.84 -19.87 -0.42
N PHE A 565 10.58 -18.59 -0.18
CA PHE A 565 10.11 -17.66 -1.20
C PHE A 565 11.04 -17.64 -2.41
N LYS A 566 12.36 -17.44 -2.20
CA LYS A 566 13.37 -17.47 -3.27
C LYS A 566 13.46 -18.82 -3.98
N ALA A 567 13.19 -19.92 -3.30
CA ALA A 567 13.27 -21.26 -3.90
C ALA A 567 12.08 -21.53 -4.85
N ILE A 568 10.93 -20.91 -4.62
CA ILE A 568 9.74 -21.04 -5.47
C ILE A 568 9.86 -20.15 -6.71
N GLU A 569 10.46 -18.97 -6.58
CA GLU A 569 10.62 -17.98 -7.66
C GLU A 569 11.62 -18.41 -8.76
N LYS A 570 12.34 -19.52 -8.57
CA LYS A 570 13.33 -20.06 -9.52
C LYS A 570 12.74 -21.10 -10.47
#